data_3ce874d6d8c7037832cb78e26fa77e62
#
_entry.id   3ce874d6d8c7037832cb78e26fa77e62
#
_cell.length_a   1.000
_cell.length_b   1.000
_cell.length_c   1.000
_cell.angle_alpha   90.00
_cell.angle_beta   90.00
_cell.angle_gamma   90.00
#
_symmetry.space_group_name_H-M   'P 1'
#
loop_
_entity.id
_entity.type
_entity.pdbx_description
1 polymer ?
#
loop_
_entity_poly.entity_id
_entity_poly.type
_entity_poly.pdbx_seq_one_letter_code
_entity_poly.pdbx_strand_id
1 'polypeptide(L)'
;GAAAIGTLFLVARIIDAITDPIMGVIVDNTNTKIGKSRPYLFIVPIFMGIATIMCFSAPDLSYSGKIIWIYIAYIFWGISFTAMDIPYWSLSANITRSSSGKTKIVTSARTVAYVGNFIILTSTIPLVSIIGNWQTVAIIYVCFATIFTWVTAFGIREIKDNVAKKKEKQGFKQFINLLKTNKPLRIVLLSMLVLELSGSIKNT
;
A
#
# COMPACT_ATOMS: atom_id res chain seq x y z
N GLY A 1 11.21 -23.94 -7.89
CA GLY A 1 11.51 -23.03 -8.96
C GLY A 1 10.38 -22.12 -9.37
N ALA A 2 10.24 -21.88 -10.67
CA ALA A 2 9.29 -20.91 -11.24
C ALA A 2 7.82 -21.13 -10.80
N ALA A 3 7.36 -22.37 -10.71
CA ALA A 3 6.02 -22.69 -10.25
C ALA A 3 5.74 -22.19 -8.81
N ALA A 4 6.72 -22.29 -7.90
CA ALA A 4 6.55 -21.80 -6.54
C ALA A 4 6.43 -20.25 -6.48
N ILE A 5 7.13 -19.54 -7.35
CA ILE A 5 7.03 -18.09 -7.47
C ILE A 5 5.66 -17.70 -8.05
N GLY A 6 5.21 -18.39 -9.09
CA GLY A 6 3.89 -18.15 -9.67
C GLY A 6 2.74 -18.38 -8.67
N THR A 7 2.80 -19.47 -7.89
CA THR A 7 1.82 -19.72 -6.81
C THR A 7 1.89 -18.68 -5.71
N LEU A 8 3.09 -18.19 -5.34
CA LEU A 8 3.24 -17.11 -4.37
C LEU A 8 2.50 -15.84 -4.81
N PHE A 9 2.71 -15.40 -6.06
CA PHE A 9 2.01 -14.23 -6.58
C PHE A 9 0.50 -14.41 -6.63
N LEU A 10 0.02 -15.59 -7.01
CA LEU A 10 -1.41 -15.88 -7.02
C LEU A 10 -2.01 -15.84 -5.61
N VAL A 11 -1.37 -16.48 -4.63
CA VAL A 11 -1.80 -16.45 -3.23
C VAL A 11 -1.80 -15.02 -2.68
N ALA A 12 -0.76 -14.24 -2.97
CA ALA A 12 -0.68 -12.85 -2.56
C ALA A 12 -1.86 -12.03 -3.12
N ARG A 13 -2.19 -12.17 -4.41
CA ARG A 13 -3.34 -11.48 -5.02
C ARG A 13 -4.69 -11.86 -4.42
N ILE A 14 -4.87 -13.12 -4.02
CA ILE A 14 -6.08 -13.55 -3.30
C ILE A 14 -6.15 -12.89 -1.92
N ILE A 15 -5.02 -12.82 -1.22
CA ILE A 15 -4.93 -12.14 0.09
C ILE A 15 -5.23 -10.66 -0.08
N ASP A 16 -4.63 -9.97 -1.04
CA ASP A 16 -4.87 -8.54 -1.33
C ASP A 16 -6.37 -8.30 -1.58
N ALA A 17 -7.02 -9.12 -2.40
CA ALA A 17 -8.45 -8.99 -2.69
C ALA A 17 -9.35 -9.08 -1.44
N ILE A 18 -8.87 -9.72 -0.37
CA ILE A 18 -9.57 -9.83 0.91
C ILE A 18 -9.16 -8.70 1.85
N THR A 19 -7.87 -8.42 1.95
CA THR A 19 -7.33 -7.45 2.91
C THR A 19 -7.64 -6.00 2.54
N ASP A 20 -7.70 -5.67 1.25
CA ASP A 20 -7.97 -4.30 0.78
C ASP A 20 -9.35 -3.79 1.23
N PRO A 21 -10.47 -4.51 0.99
CA PRO A 21 -11.78 -4.09 1.51
C PRO A 21 -11.83 -4.04 3.04
N ILE A 22 -11.18 -4.98 3.72
CA ILE A 22 -11.14 -5.02 5.18
C ILE A 22 -10.42 -3.78 5.70
N MET A 23 -9.26 -3.45 5.13
CA MET A 23 -8.50 -2.28 5.54
C MET A 23 -9.26 -0.97 5.26
N GLY A 24 -9.97 -0.88 4.13
CA GLY A 24 -10.86 0.24 3.83
C GLY A 24 -11.91 0.44 4.93
N VAL A 25 -12.59 -0.63 5.35
CA VAL A 25 -13.57 -0.59 6.45
C VAL A 25 -12.92 -0.19 7.78
N ILE A 26 -11.73 -0.70 8.08
CA ILE A 26 -10.99 -0.36 9.29
C ILE A 26 -10.67 1.14 9.33
N VAL A 27 -10.11 1.68 8.25
CA VAL A 27 -9.78 3.12 8.14
C VAL A 27 -11.02 4.00 8.26
N ASP A 28 -12.11 3.64 7.59
CA ASP A 28 -13.35 4.41 7.64
C ASP A 28 -14.00 4.44 9.02
N ASN A 29 -13.84 3.38 9.81
CA ASN A 29 -14.32 3.29 11.18
C ASN A 29 -13.32 3.84 12.22
N THR A 30 -12.10 4.15 11.82
CA THR A 30 -11.08 4.71 12.71
C THR A 30 -11.44 6.16 13.05
N ASN A 31 -11.44 6.47 14.34
CA ASN A 31 -11.69 7.82 14.84
C ASN A 31 -10.72 8.14 15.99
N THR A 32 -9.62 8.79 15.65
CA THR A 32 -8.60 9.17 16.63
C THR A 32 -8.45 10.68 16.75
N LYS A 33 -7.79 11.13 17.84
CA LYS A 33 -7.53 12.56 18.07
C LYS A 33 -6.67 13.19 16.95
N ILE A 34 -5.82 12.40 16.32
CA ILE A 34 -4.90 12.86 15.25
C ILE A 34 -5.46 12.70 13.83
N GLY A 35 -6.62 12.05 13.67
CA GLY A 35 -7.28 11.81 12.38
C GLY A 35 -7.62 10.34 12.17
N LYS A 36 -8.11 9.99 10.97
CA LYS A 36 -8.47 8.62 10.61
C LYS A 36 -7.28 7.85 10.03
N SER A 37 -6.59 8.46 9.09
CA SER A 37 -5.51 7.84 8.30
C SER A 37 -4.13 8.00 8.93
N ARG A 38 -3.89 9.13 9.62
CA ARG A 38 -2.59 9.48 10.20
C ARG A 38 -2.00 8.43 11.18
N PRO A 39 -2.77 7.78 12.05
CA PRO A 39 -2.23 6.75 12.94
C PRO A 39 -1.50 5.62 12.19
N TYR A 40 -2.04 5.23 11.04
CA TYR A 40 -1.45 4.18 10.20
C TYR A 40 -0.13 4.64 9.58
N LEU A 41 -0.03 5.90 9.15
CA LEU A 41 1.20 6.46 8.60
C LEU A 41 2.34 6.56 9.63
N PHE A 42 2.02 6.55 10.92
CA PHE A 42 3.03 6.49 11.99
C PHE A 42 3.51 5.07 12.28
N ILE A 43 2.59 4.11 12.29
CA ILE A 43 2.86 2.75 12.79
C ILE A 43 3.27 1.80 11.65
N VAL A 44 2.53 1.82 10.55
CA VAL A 44 2.68 0.84 9.47
C VAL A 44 4.04 0.89 8.76
N PRO A 45 4.72 2.06 8.56
CA PRO A 45 6.04 2.08 7.94
C PRO A 45 7.07 1.21 8.63
N ILE A 46 6.96 1.04 9.95
CA ILE A 46 7.86 0.17 10.73
C ILE A 46 7.64 -1.30 10.32
N PHE A 47 6.40 -1.76 10.26
CA PHE A 47 6.06 -3.13 9.85
C PHE A 47 6.43 -3.38 8.38
N MET A 48 6.15 -2.41 7.52
CA MET A 48 6.53 -2.48 6.10
C MET A 48 8.04 -2.53 5.93
N GLY A 49 8.78 -1.77 6.75
CA GLY A 49 10.24 -1.82 6.80
C GLY A 49 10.77 -3.20 7.19
N ILE A 50 10.25 -3.78 8.26
CA ILE A 50 10.60 -5.13 8.71
C ILE A 50 10.31 -6.14 7.60
N ALA A 51 9.11 -6.10 7.01
CA ALA A 51 8.72 -7.00 5.94
C ALA A 51 9.64 -6.88 4.71
N THR A 52 10.01 -5.64 4.33
CA THR A 52 10.95 -5.39 3.24
C THR A 52 12.32 -6.00 3.54
N ILE A 53 12.86 -5.78 4.73
CA ILE A 53 14.14 -6.38 5.16
C ILE A 53 14.07 -7.90 5.13
N MET A 54 12.96 -8.51 5.56
CA MET A 54 12.73 -9.95 5.47
C MET A 54 12.75 -10.46 4.03
N CYS A 55 12.15 -9.73 3.08
CA CYS A 55 12.17 -10.10 1.66
C CYS A 55 13.58 -10.09 1.05
N PHE A 56 14.46 -9.22 1.53
CA PHE A 56 15.86 -9.15 1.10
C PHE A 56 16.83 -9.93 2.00
N SER A 57 16.31 -10.67 2.99
CA SER A 57 17.08 -11.57 3.82
C SER A 57 17.14 -12.96 3.18
N ALA A 58 18.30 -13.58 3.23
CA ALA A 58 18.51 -14.97 2.81
C ALA A 58 19.01 -15.79 4.01
N PRO A 59 18.13 -16.22 4.93
CA PRO A 59 18.53 -17.02 6.08
C PRO A 59 19.11 -18.38 5.63
N ASP A 60 20.05 -18.90 6.41
CA ASP A 60 20.66 -20.19 6.12
C ASP A 60 19.74 -21.34 6.52
N LEU A 61 18.78 -21.63 5.64
CA LEU A 61 17.75 -22.63 5.78
C LEU A 61 17.86 -23.67 4.66
N SER A 62 17.24 -24.85 4.88
CA SER A 62 17.04 -25.84 3.84
C SER A 62 16.24 -25.24 2.66
N TYR A 63 16.26 -25.89 1.50
CA TYR A 63 15.51 -25.44 0.32
C TYR A 63 14.02 -25.19 0.60
N SER A 64 13.38 -26.12 1.31
CA SER A 64 11.97 -25.99 1.72
C SER A 64 11.79 -24.84 2.72
N GLY A 65 12.72 -24.65 3.65
CA GLY A 65 12.72 -23.55 4.60
C GLY A 65 12.84 -22.18 3.92
N LYS A 66 13.68 -22.06 2.89
CA LYS A 66 13.80 -20.84 2.10
C LYS A 66 12.50 -20.51 1.35
N ILE A 67 11.80 -21.51 0.81
CA ILE A 67 10.49 -21.29 0.16
C ILE A 67 9.47 -20.78 1.18
N ILE A 68 9.36 -21.43 2.33
CA ILE A 68 8.43 -21.00 3.39
C ILE A 68 8.76 -19.59 3.86
N TRP A 69 10.05 -19.26 4.03
CA TRP A 69 10.50 -17.93 4.41
C TRP A 69 10.04 -16.84 3.42
N ILE A 70 10.25 -17.08 2.12
CA ILE A 70 9.85 -16.14 1.06
C ILE A 70 8.33 -15.95 1.07
N TYR A 71 7.54 -17.03 1.25
CA TYR A 71 6.09 -16.90 1.34
C TYR A 71 5.66 -16.05 2.52
N ILE A 72 6.21 -16.28 3.71
CA ILE A 72 5.90 -15.52 4.91
C ILE A 72 6.30 -14.04 4.72
N ALA A 73 7.52 -13.79 4.26
CA ALA A 73 8.05 -12.44 4.06
C ALA A 73 7.21 -11.65 3.04
N TYR A 74 6.88 -12.27 1.90
CA TYR A 74 6.15 -11.61 0.83
C TYR A 74 4.68 -11.35 1.20
N ILE A 75 4.02 -12.30 1.86
CA ILE A 75 2.64 -12.11 2.34
C ILE A 75 2.60 -11.02 3.42
N PHE A 76 3.55 -11.03 4.34
CA PHE A 76 3.65 -9.98 5.36
C PHE A 76 3.90 -8.61 4.75
N TRP A 77 4.73 -8.56 3.70
CA TRP A 77 4.98 -7.34 2.94
C TRP A 77 3.69 -6.84 2.25
N GLY A 78 2.93 -7.72 1.58
CA GLY A 78 1.66 -7.39 0.93
C GLY A 78 0.63 -6.82 1.91
N ILE A 79 0.42 -7.48 3.06
CA ILE A 79 -0.51 -7.01 4.10
C ILE A 79 -0.06 -5.65 4.64
N SER A 80 1.24 -5.46 4.87
CA SER A 80 1.79 -4.18 5.34
C SER A 80 1.63 -3.09 4.28
N PHE A 81 1.80 -3.43 3.00
CA PHE A 81 1.58 -2.52 1.88
C PHE A 81 0.12 -2.04 1.83
N THR A 82 -0.85 -2.95 1.87
CA THR A 82 -2.29 -2.62 1.94
C THR A 82 -2.60 -1.73 3.14
N ALA A 83 -2.04 -2.05 4.32
CA ALA A 83 -2.23 -1.28 5.55
C ALA A 83 -1.63 0.12 5.47
N MET A 84 -0.68 0.38 4.56
CA MET A 84 -0.08 1.68 4.30
C MET A 84 -0.80 2.44 3.18
N ASP A 85 -1.05 1.77 2.05
CA ASP A 85 -1.54 2.37 0.81
C ASP A 85 -2.96 2.94 0.97
N ILE A 86 -3.87 2.17 1.56
CA ILE A 86 -5.27 2.58 1.73
C ILE A 86 -5.41 3.82 2.63
N PRO A 87 -4.80 3.90 3.83
CA PRO A 87 -4.83 5.12 4.62
C PRO A 87 -4.15 6.31 3.92
N TYR A 88 -3.07 6.07 3.18
CA TYR A 88 -2.37 7.12 2.45
C TYR A 88 -3.27 7.80 1.40
N TRP A 89 -3.97 7.01 0.58
CA TRP A 89 -4.90 7.56 -0.40
C TRP A 89 -6.16 8.14 0.24
N SER A 90 -6.65 7.55 1.32
CA SER A 90 -7.75 8.12 2.12
C SER A 90 -7.37 9.48 2.71
N LEU A 91 -6.14 9.65 3.18
CA LEU A 91 -5.62 10.93 3.65
C LEU A 91 -5.72 12.00 2.56
N SER A 92 -5.28 11.69 1.33
CA SER A 92 -5.31 12.62 0.20
C SER A 92 -6.72 13.15 -0.11
N ALA A 93 -7.73 12.32 0.09
CA ALA A 93 -9.13 12.69 -0.09
C ALA A 93 -9.69 13.56 1.06
N ASN A 94 -9.05 13.54 2.24
CA ASN A 94 -9.50 14.22 3.45
C ASN A 94 -8.73 15.52 3.77
N ILE A 95 -7.78 15.92 2.93
CA ILE A 95 -7.01 17.17 3.10
C ILE A 95 -7.79 18.40 2.65
N THR A 96 -8.69 18.27 1.68
CA THR A 96 -9.48 19.37 1.12
C THR A 96 -10.91 18.96 0.84
N ARG A 97 -11.83 19.92 0.95
CA ARG A 97 -13.26 19.72 0.59
C ARG A 97 -13.52 19.97 -0.89
N SER A 98 -12.65 20.73 -1.56
CA SER A 98 -12.80 21.08 -2.98
C SER A 98 -12.49 19.86 -3.87
N SER A 99 -13.39 19.55 -4.81
CA SER A 99 -13.17 18.49 -5.81
C SER A 99 -11.92 18.77 -6.66
N SER A 100 -11.75 20.01 -7.13
CA SER A 100 -10.55 20.43 -7.87
C SER A 100 -9.28 20.31 -7.02
N GLY A 101 -9.35 20.65 -5.72
CA GLY A 101 -8.24 20.49 -4.78
C GLY A 101 -7.84 19.02 -4.61
N LYS A 102 -8.81 18.11 -4.46
CA LYS A 102 -8.54 16.67 -4.37
C LYS A 102 -7.82 16.16 -5.62
N THR A 103 -8.32 16.53 -6.80
CA THR A 103 -7.68 16.13 -8.07
C THR A 103 -6.24 16.63 -8.15
N LYS A 104 -5.98 17.90 -7.82
CA LYS A 104 -4.62 18.46 -7.83
C LYS A 104 -3.69 17.71 -6.87
N ILE A 105 -4.13 17.43 -5.64
CA ILE A 105 -3.33 16.70 -4.64
C ILE A 105 -2.99 15.30 -5.15
N VAL A 106 -3.99 14.55 -5.61
CA VAL A 106 -3.80 13.17 -6.11
C VAL A 106 -2.89 13.16 -7.33
N THR A 107 -3.08 14.08 -8.29
CA THR A 107 -2.23 14.17 -9.48
C THR A 107 -0.80 14.50 -9.10
N SER A 108 -0.58 15.52 -8.26
CA SER A 108 0.76 15.88 -7.80
C SER A 108 1.44 14.74 -7.05
N ALA A 109 0.71 14.05 -6.15
CA ALA A 109 1.24 12.90 -5.41
C ALA A 109 1.65 11.77 -6.34
N ARG A 110 0.83 11.44 -7.35
CA ARG A 110 1.17 10.43 -8.36
C ARG A 110 2.38 10.82 -9.22
N THR A 111 2.46 12.08 -9.65
CA THR A 111 3.61 12.57 -10.42
C THR A 111 4.90 12.42 -9.62
N VAL A 112 4.91 12.86 -8.35
CA VAL A 112 6.08 12.71 -7.47
C VAL A 112 6.40 11.23 -7.22
N ALA A 113 5.39 10.37 -7.07
CA ALA A 113 5.59 8.93 -6.91
C ALA A 113 6.26 8.29 -8.15
N TYR A 114 5.88 8.70 -9.38
CA TYR A 114 6.53 8.22 -10.59
C TYR A 114 8.00 8.68 -10.69
N VAL A 115 8.28 9.94 -10.33
CA VAL A 115 9.67 10.44 -10.26
C VAL A 115 10.48 9.67 -9.23
N GLY A 116 9.92 9.45 -8.03
CA GLY A 116 10.55 8.66 -6.99
C GLY A 116 10.83 7.21 -7.43
N ASN A 117 9.86 6.57 -8.10
CA ASN A 117 10.03 5.23 -8.64
C ASN A 117 11.17 5.18 -9.68
N PHE A 118 11.21 6.16 -10.60
CA PHE A 118 12.30 6.26 -11.58
C PHE A 118 13.67 6.40 -10.91
N ILE A 119 13.79 7.25 -9.87
CA ILE A 119 15.03 7.42 -9.10
C ILE A 119 15.45 6.10 -8.45
N ILE A 120 14.51 5.40 -7.79
CA ILE A 120 14.80 4.11 -7.14
C ILE A 120 15.26 3.07 -8.16
N LEU A 121 14.52 2.91 -9.27
CA LEU A 121 14.87 1.95 -10.31
C LEU A 121 16.26 2.19 -10.90
N THR A 122 16.60 3.45 -11.17
CA THR A 122 17.89 3.79 -11.79
C THR A 122 19.05 3.76 -10.79
N SER A 123 18.80 4.04 -9.50
CA SER A 123 19.85 4.09 -8.49
C SER A 123 20.14 2.74 -7.82
N THR A 124 19.22 1.77 -7.86
CA THR A 124 19.35 0.50 -7.13
C THR A 124 20.55 -0.32 -7.60
N ILE A 125 20.72 -0.54 -8.89
CA ILE A 125 21.85 -1.33 -9.43
C ILE A 125 23.21 -0.67 -9.12
N PRO A 126 23.42 0.63 -9.38
CA PRO A 126 24.65 1.31 -8.98
C PRO A 126 24.92 1.24 -7.48
N LEU A 127 23.90 1.44 -6.64
CA LEU A 127 24.08 1.35 -5.19
C LEU A 127 24.46 -0.06 -4.73
N VAL A 128 23.83 -1.08 -5.28
CA VAL A 128 24.19 -2.47 -4.97
C VAL A 128 25.60 -2.78 -5.43
N SER A 129 26.07 -2.27 -6.57
CA SER A 129 27.45 -2.48 -7.04
C SER A 129 28.50 -1.80 -6.15
N ILE A 130 28.16 -0.66 -5.54
CA ILE A 130 29.05 0.07 -4.62
C ILE A 130 29.06 -0.58 -3.23
N ILE A 131 27.89 -0.92 -2.70
CA ILE A 131 27.70 -1.42 -1.33
C ILE A 131 27.97 -2.93 -1.25
N GLY A 132 27.77 -3.66 -2.35
CA GLY A 132 27.99 -5.12 -2.43
C GLY A 132 26.88 -5.97 -1.78
N ASN A 133 25.79 -5.36 -1.26
CA ASN A 133 24.77 -6.08 -0.51
C ASN A 133 23.35 -5.50 -0.76
N TRP A 134 22.45 -6.34 -1.28
CA TRP A 134 21.06 -5.99 -1.53
C TRP A 134 20.29 -5.61 -0.28
N GLN A 135 20.52 -6.32 0.83
CA GLN A 135 19.83 -6.08 2.10
C GLN A 135 20.17 -4.69 2.67
N THR A 136 21.44 -4.28 2.58
CA THR A 136 21.88 -2.95 3.03
C THR A 136 21.21 -1.84 2.22
N VAL A 137 21.11 -2.00 0.90
CA VAL A 137 20.41 -1.04 0.04
C VAL A 137 18.91 -0.98 0.40
N ALA A 138 18.28 -2.12 0.65
CA ALA A 138 16.89 -2.17 1.10
C ALA A 138 16.68 -1.43 2.43
N ILE A 139 17.58 -1.61 3.40
CA ILE A 139 17.54 -0.89 4.68
C ILE A 139 17.63 0.62 4.48
N ILE A 140 18.53 1.08 3.62
CA ILE A 140 18.66 2.51 3.30
C ILE A 140 17.34 3.05 2.74
N TYR A 141 16.75 2.38 1.75
CA TYR A 141 15.47 2.81 1.17
C TYR A 141 14.32 2.79 2.19
N VAL A 142 14.26 1.78 3.06
CA VAL A 142 13.28 1.70 4.14
C VAL A 142 13.41 2.88 5.10
N CYS A 143 14.62 3.23 5.49
CA CYS A 143 14.87 4.39 6.36
C CYS A 143 14.37 5.68 5.71
N PHE A 144 14.72 5.93 4.45
CA PHE A 144 14.24 7.09 3.71
C PHE A 144 12.71 7.10 3.58
N ALA A 145 12.11 5.98 3.17
CA ALA A 145 10.67 5.86 3.03
C ALA A 145 9.93 6.13 4.35
N THR A 146 10.43 5.59 5.46
CA THR A 146 9.86 5.79 6.79
C THR A 146 9.94 7.26 7.21
N ILE A 147 11.08 7.91 7.03
CA ILE A 147 11.28 9.33 7.36
C ILE A 147 10.31 10.20 6.55
N PHE A 148 10.24 10.03 5.22
CA PHE A 148 9.34 10.81 4.37
C PHE A 148 7.86 10.57 4.70
N THR A 149 7.49 9.33 5.05
CA THR A 149 6.14 9.02 5.49
C THR A 149 5.81 9.74 6.81
N TRP A 150 6.73 9.75 7.76
CA TRP A 150 6.54 10.49 9.02
C TRP A 150 6.48 12.00 8.81
N VAL A 151 7.33 12.57 7.94
CA VAL A 151 7.24 13.99 7.55
C VAL A 151 5.85 14.30 7.00
N THR A 152 5.32 13.43 6.13
CA THR A 152 3.95 13.57 5.62
C THR A 152 2.91 13.47 6.74
N ALA A 153 3.03 12.49 7.63
CA ALA A 153 2.09 12.28 8.73
C ALA A 153 2.10 13.45 9.74
N PHE A 154 3.25 14.08 9.99
CA PHE A 154 3.36 15.26 10.86
C PHE A 154 2.89 16.54 10.16
N GLY A 155 3.24 16.72 8.88
CA GLY A 155 2.98 17.95 8.12
C GLY A 155 1.53 18.13 7.70
N ILE A 156 0.79 17.04 7.48
CA ILE A 156 -0.58 17.11 6.97
C ILE A 156 -1.59 16.99 8.11
N ARG A 157 -2.62 17.84 8.09
CA ARG A 157 -3.76 17.77 9.00
C ARG A 157 -5.01 17.37 8.23
N GLU A 158 -5.69 16.34 8.70
CA GLU A 158 -7.00 15.96 8.16
C GLU A 158 -8.05 16.98 8.56
N ILE A 159 -8.94 17.32 7.63
CA ILE A 159 -10.11 18.12 7.92
C ILE A 159 -11.06 17.24 8.73
N LYS A 160 -11.26 17.60 9.99
CA LYS A 160 -12.28 16.94 10.83
C LYS A 160 -13.65 17.36 10.31
N ASP A 161 -14.45 16.40 9.92
CA ASP A 161 -15.87 16.63 9.68
C ASP A 161 -16.53 16.88 11.04
N ASN A 162 -16.76 18.17 11.37
CA ASN A 162 -17.53 18.57 12.55
C ASN A 162 -19.02 18.19 12.47
N VAL A 163 -19.43 17.56 11.39
CA VAL A 163 -20.76 16.99 11.29
C VAL A 163 -20.72 15.63 11.99
N ALA A 164 -21.04 15.66 13.25
CA ALA A 164 -21.42 14.49 14.04
C ALA A 164 -22.75 13.89 13.55
N LYS A 165 -22.89 13.65 12.24
CA LYS A 165 -23.81 12.62 11.78
C LYS A 165 -23.21 11.32 12.30
N LYS A 166 -23.96 10.62 13.20
CA LYS A 166 -23.74 9.21 13.49
C LYS A 166 -23.58 8.50 12.15
N LYS A 167 -22.33 8.42 11.65
CA LYS A 167 -22.05 7.57 10.49
C LYS A 167 -22.34 6.17 11.02
N GLU A 168 -23.40 5.55 10.54
CA GLU A 168 -23.58 4.12 10.74
C GLU A 168 -22.27 3.46 10.39
N LYS A 169 -21.78 2.59 11.30
CA LYS A 169 -20.54 1.86 11.07
C LYS A 169 -20.64 1.16 9.72
N GLN A 170 -19.84 1.59 8.78
CA GLN A 170 -19.82 0.97 7.45
C GLN A 170 -19.31 -0.46 7.61
N GLY A 171 -20.19 -1.43 7.45
CA GLY A 171 -19.85 -2.84 7.50
C GLY A 171 -19.58 -3.39 6.10
N PHE A 172 -18.84 -4.49 6.03
CA PHE A 172 -18.56 -5.21 4.77
C PHE A 172 -19.85 -5.52 3.98
N LYS A 173 -20.96 -5.78 4.68
CA LYS A 173 -22.29 -6.01 4.06
C LYS A 173 -22.81 -4.78 3.27
N GLN A 174 -22.54 -3.57 3.76
CA GLN A 174 -22.91 -2.34 3.04
C GLN A 174 -22.05 -2.16 1.79
N PHE A 175 -20.76 -2.47 1.86
CA PHE A 175 -19.87 -2.48 0.70
C PHE A 175 -20.37 -3.42 -0.40
N ILE A 176 -20.74 -4.65 -0.05
CA ILE A 176 -21.32 -5.60 -1.02
C ILE A 176 -22.63 -5.10 -1.61
N ASN A 177 -23.46 -4.46 -0.79
CA ASN A 177 -24.72 -3.90 -1.26
C ASN A 177 -24.50 -2.72 -2.23
N LEU A 178 -23.53 -1.85 -1.95
CA LEU A 178 -23.12 -0.77 -2.85
C LEU A 178 -22.60 -1.31 -4.19
N LEU A 179 -21.82 -2.39 -4.18
CA LEU A 179 -21.37 -3.05 -5.41
C LEU A 179 -22.54 -3.59 -6.24
N LYS A 180 -23.57 -4.12 -5.59
CA LYS A 180 -24.75 -4.66 -6.28
C LYS A 180 -25.65 -3.57 -6.86
N THR A 181 -25.81 -2.45 -6.18
CA THR A 181 -26.77 -1.40 -6.53
C THR A 181 -26.17 -0.30 -7.40
N ASN A 182 -24.86 -0.04 -7.32
CA ASN A 182 -24.22 1.08 -8.01
C ASN A 182 -23.57 0.62 -9.35
N LYS A 183 -24.33 0.76 -10.45
CA LYS A 183 -23.83 0.41 -11.80
C LYS A 183 -22.58 1.19 -12.22
N PRO A 184 -22.47 2.53 -12.04
CA PRO A 184 -21.25 3.27 -12.34
C PRO A 184 -20.02 2.74 -11.59
N LEU A 185 -20.17 2.41 -10.31
CA LEU A 185 -19.07 1.87 -9.51
C LEU A 185 -18.57 0.54 -10.08
N ARG A 186 -19.45 -0.36 -10.49
CA ARG A 186 -19.07 -1.64 -11.13
C ARG A 186 -18.31 -1.44 -12.43
N ILE A 187 -18.74 -0.48 -13.27
CA ILE A 187 -18.06 -0.18 -14.54
C ILE A 187 -16.65 0.32 -14.27
N VAL A 188 -16.47 1.24 -13.32
CA VAL A 188 -15.14 1.76 -12.93
C VAL A 188 -14.25 0.64 -12.41
N LEU A 189 -14.75 -0.21 -11.53
CA LEU A 189 -13.97 -1.34 -10.99
C LEU A 189 -13.58 -2.35 -12.07
N LEU A 190 -14.48 -2.67 -13.00
CA LEU A 190 -14.16 -3.54 -14.14
C LEU A 190 -13.13 -2.91 -15.07
N SER A 191 -13.22 -1.61 -15.34
CA SER A 191 -12.22 -0.92 -16.17
C SER A 191 -10.84 -0.88 -15.50
N MET A 192 -10.77 -0.68 -14.19
CA MET A 192 -9.53 -0.77 -13.43
C MET A 192 -8.93 -2.17 -13.47
N LEU A 193 -9.75 -3.20 -13.31
CA LEU A 193 -9.29 -4.59 -13.39
C LEU A 193 -8.71 -4.92 -14.76
N VAL A 194 -9.34 -4.48 -15.85
CA VAL A 194 -8.83 -4.67 -17.20
C VAL A 194 -7.51 -3.92 -17.42
N LEU A 195 -7.38 -2.70 -16.87
CA LEU A 195 -6.14 -1.92 -16.96
C LEU A 195 -4.99 -2.60 -16.21
N GLU A 196 -5.24 -3.12 -15.01
CA GLU A 196 -4.24 -3.83 -14.20
C GLU A 196 -3.80 -5.14 -14.87
N LEU A 197 -4.74 -5.91 -15.42
CA LEU A 197 -4.42 -7.12 -16.20
C LEU A 197 -3.58 -6.78 -17.44
N SER A 198 -3.94 -5.72 -18.17
CA SER A 198 -3.19 -5.26 -19.34
C SER A 198 -1.77 -4.79 -18.96
N GLY A 199 -1.61 -4.12 -17.83
CA GLY A 199 -0.30 -3.73 -17.29
C GLY A 199 0.57 -4.92 -16.90
N SER A 200 -0.02 -5.93 -16.28
CA SER A 200 0.67 -7.17 -15.90
C SER A 200 1.19 -7.94 -17.11
N ILE A 201 0.44 -8.00 -18.22
CA ILE A 201 0.85 -8.68 -19.46
C ILE A 201 2.04 -7.95 -20.13
N LYS A 202 2.11 -6.62 -20.03
CA LYS A 202 3.22 -5.84 -20.62
C LYS A 202 4.56 -6.02 -19.87
N ASN A 203 4.52 -6.41 -18.61
CA ASN A 203 5.69 -6.54 -17.76
C ASN A 203 6.20 -8.00 -17.66
N THR A 204 5.58 -8.93 -18.40
CA THR A 204 6.01 -10.32 -18.56
C THR A 204 6.74 -10.51 -19.86
#